data_1c400da2d3eda7bd870929b6f24e3a5c
#
_entry.id   1c400da2d3eda7bd870929b6f24e3a5c
#
_cell.length_a   1.000
_cell.length_b   1.000
_cell.length_c   1.000
_cell.angle_alpha   90.00
_cell.angle_beta   90.00
_cell.angle_gamma   90.00
#
_symmetry.space_group_name_H-M   'P 1'
#
loop_
_entity.id
_entity.type
_entity.pdbx_description
1 polymer ?
#
loop_
_entity_poly.entity_id
_entity_poly.type
_entity_poly.pdbx_seq_one_letter_code
_entity_poly.pdbx_strand_id
1 'polypeptide(L)'
;SRCIVLDHGKLIFDGDVEKAIEIYEQTAEYELQQIVDLNHKKHTGVPFEPIIKMTELRFNKARAIYDAGDEMKLEIRVNVFQPCRNVMLRLVLNAVDNTPVAMATTIVPFSADEGNICVRMQLLGLAPGKYKIKPALYLINDYGAEQHLDVIVDAAVFMVQQKKEGTRLAWNKRYWGYLQLPDLVIENVEKHHQENV
;
A
#
# COMPACT_ATOMS: atom_id res chain seq x y z
N SER A 1 -17.93 19.74 16.41
CA SER A 1 -17.00 19.12 17.38
C SER A 1 -15.62 19.76 17.21
N ARG A 2 -14.89 19.97 18.31
CA ARG A 2 -13.55 20.56 18.33
C ARG A 2 -12.52 19.45 18.56
N CYS A 3 -11.43 19.46 17.82
CA CYS A 3 -10.33 18.51 17.94
C CYS A 3 -9.00 19.24 18.01
N ILE A 4 -8.05 18.68 18.76
CA ILE A 4 -6.68 19.18 18.84
C ILE A 4 -5.72 18.15 18.25
N VAL A 5 -4.69 18.60 17.54
CA VAL A 5 -3.60 17.76 17.06
C VAL A 5 -2.33 18.16 17.79
N LEU A 6 -1.69 17.16 18.39
CA LEU A 6 -0.40 17.32 19.05
C LEU A 6 0.68 16.60 18.23
N ASP A 7 1.82 17.28 18.06
CA ASP A 7 3.02 16.70 17.47
C ASP A 7 4.19 16.88 18.45
N HIS A 8 4.84 15.79 18.86
CA HIS A 8 5.91 15.77 19.87
C HIS A 8 5.57 16.61 21.12
N GLY A 9 4.29 16.53 21.56
CA GLY A 9 3.80 17.26 22.74
C GLY A 9 3.49 18.74 22.50
N LYS A 10 3.64 19.25 21.27
CA LYS A 10 3.27 20.63 20.91
C LYS A 10 1.93 20.64 20.21
N LEU A 11 1.09 21.62 20.56
CA LEU A 11 -0.17 21.86 19.85
C LEU A 11 0.13 22.44 18.47
N ILE A 12 -0.24 21.71 17.41
CA ILE A 12 -0.07 22.15 16.01
C ILE A 12 -1.38 22.55 15.35
N PHE A 13 -2.50 22.07 15.88
CA PHE A 13 -3.82 22.45 15.40
C PHE A 13 -4.86 22.35 16.51
N ASP A 14 -5.81 23.29 16.46
CA ASP A 14 -6.99 23.34 17.34
C ASP A 14 -8.17 23.87 16.53
N GLY A 15 -9.19 23.04 16.28
CA GLY A 15 -10.31 23.44 15.45
C GLY A 15 -11.21 22.30 15.03
N ASP A 16 -11.66 22.36 13.78
CA ASP A 16 -12.57 21.36 13.22
C ASP A 16 -11.96 19.95 13.16
N VAL A 17 -12.78 18.94 13.45
CA VAL A 17 -12.34 17.53 13.52
C VAL A 17 -11.81 17.03 12.19
N GLU A 18 -12.40 17.46 11.07
CA GLU A 18 -12.01 16.98 9.73
C GLU A 18 -10.63 17.49 9.36
N LYS A 19 -10.39 18.77 9.62
CA LYS A 19 -9.08 19.39 9.38
C LYS A 19 -8.02 18.88 10.34
N ALA A 20 -8.40 18.56 11.57
CA ALA A 20 -7.52 17.92 12.54
C ALA A 20 -7.04 16.54 12.08
N ILE A 21 -7.95 15.71 11.55
CA ILE A 21 -7.62 14.39 11.01
C ILE A 21 -6.68 14.53 9.79
N GLU A 22 -6.97 15.46 8.88
CA GLU A 22 -6.12 15.71 7.71
C GLU A 22 -4.69 16.11 8.12
N ILE A 23 -4.57 17.04 9.07
CA ILE A 23 -3.28 17.49 9.60
C ILE A 23 -2.56 16.32 10.29
N TYR A 24 -3.25 15.54 11.13
CA TYR A 24 -2.68 14.38 11.81
C TYR A 24 -2.14 13.34 10.82
N GLU A 25 -2.86 13.05 9.75
CA GLU A 25 -2.42 12.12 8.70
C GLU A 25 -1.23 12.67 7.89
N GLN A 26 -1.11 14.01 7.74
CA GLN A 26 0.04 14.65 7.09
C GLN A 26 1.27 14.69 7.98
N THR A 27 1.08 14.95 9.27
CA THR A 27 2.17 15.05 10.26
C THR A 27 2.65 13.70 10.79
N ALA A 28 1.85 12.63 10.65
CA ALA A 28 2.35 11.30 10.94
C ALA A 28 3.59 11.04 10.04
N GLU A 29 4.78 11.22 10.63
CA GLU A 29 6.07 10.99 9.98
C GLU A 29 6.24 9.51 9.68
N TYR A 30 5.53 9.05 8.64
CA TYR A 30 5.93 7.81 8.00
C TYR A 30 7.19 8.11 7.19
N GLU A 31 8.33 7.67 7.68
CA GLU A 31 9.57 7.76 6.93
C GLU A 31 9.43 6.99 5.62
N LEU A 32 9.45 7.75 4.51
CA LEU A 32 9.45 7.18 3.16
C LEU A 32 10.88 6.71 2.85
N GLN A 33 11.20 5.51 3.28
CA GLN A 33 12.53 4.91 3.14
C GLN A 33 12.60 4.04 1.88
N GLN A 34 13.76 4.06 1.22
CA GLN A 34 14.02 3.12 0.12
C GLN A 34 14.17 1.69 0.63
N ILE A 35 14.85 1.52 1.75
CA ILE A 35 15.18 0.24 2.37
C ILE A 35 14.59 0.23 3.77
N VAL A 36 13.81 -0.79 4.07
CA VAL A 36 13.18 -0.98 5.38
C VAL A 36 13.68 -2.30 5.96
N ASP A 37 14.33 -2.22 7.12
CA ASP A 37 14.66 -3.40 7.93
C ASP A 37 13.38 -3.97 8.54
N LEU A 38 13.08 -5.22 8.22
CA LEU A 38 11.91 -5.92 8.71
C LEU A 38 12.17 -6.73 9.98
N ASN A 39 13.44 -6.93 10.38
CA ASN A 39 13.75 -7.75 11.55
C ASN A 39 13.16 -7.22 12.86
N HIS A 40 13.01 -5.90 12.95
CA HIS A 40 12.43 -5.21 14.11
C HIS A 40 10.93 -4.99 14.02
N LYS A 41 10.29 -5.37 12.91
CA LYS A 41 8.84 -5.30 12.74
C LYS A 41 8.13 -6.46 13.42
N LYS A 42 6.85 -6.30 13.68
CA LYS A 42 6.03 -7.38 14.25
C LYS A 42 5.69 -8.41 13.18
N HIS A 43 6.29 -9.60 13.30
CA HIS A 43 5.96 -10.77 12.51
C HIS A 43 4.80 -11.54 13.17
N THR A 44 3.86 -12.00 12.36
CA THR A 44 2.73 -12.83 12.77
C THR A 44 2.58 -14.02 11.85
N GLY A 45 1.89 -15.07 12.30
CA GLY A 45 1.68 -16.28 11.49
C GLY A 45 2.94 -17.13 11.29
N VAL A 46 4.04 -16.81 11.98
CA VAL A 46 5.28 -17.58 11.93
C VAL A 46 5.04 -18.90 12.67
N PRO A 47 5.30 -20.07 12.04
CA PRO A 47 5.24 -21.37 12.71
C PRO A 47 6.25 -21.46 13.87
N PHE A 48 6.03 -22.40 14.80
CA PHE A 48 6.97 -22.65 15.88
C PHE A 48 8.39 -22.95 15.36
N GLU A 49 8.47 -23.75 14.30
CA GLU A 49 9.69 -23.92 13.51
C GLU A 49 9.56 -23.05 12.25
N PRO A 50 10.30 -21.92 12.15
CA PRO A 50 10.20 -21.03 11.01
C PRO A 50 10.65 -21.75 9.71
N ILE A 51 9.87 -21.58 8.64
CA ILE A 51 10.20 -22.08 7.31
C ILE A 51 10.91 -20.99 6.51
N ILE A 52 10.34 -19.78 6.53
CA ILE A 52 10.85 -18.63 5.82
C ILE A 52 10.49 -17.35 6.60
N LYS A 53 11.37 -16.35 6.57
CA LYS A 53 11.16 -15.06 7.26
C LYS A 53 11.64 -13.91 6.38
N MET A 54 10.82 -12.88 6.22
CA MET A 54 11.19 -11.65 5.54
C MET A 54 12.10 -10.80 6.45
N THR A 55 13.20 -10.28 5.90
CA THR A 55 14.21 -9.53 6.66
C THR A 55 14.41 -8.10 6.20
N GLU A 56 14.17 -7.81 4.92
CA GLU A 56 14.32 -6.48 4.34
C GLU A 56 13.29 -6.29 3.21
N LEU A 57 12.78 -5.08 3.06
CA LEU A 57 12.00 -4.66 1.91
C LEU A 57 12.67 -3.44 1.28
N ARG A 58 12.86 -3.49 -0.04
CA ARG A 58 13.50 -2.43 -0.80
C ARG A 58 12.62 -1.97 -1.95
N PHE A 59 12.44 -0.66 -2.07
CA PHE A 59 11.80 0.00 -3.20
C PHE A 59 12.81 0.37 -4.28
N ASN A 60 12.37 0.39 -5.55
CA ASN A 60 13.22 0.84 -6.67
C ASN A 60 13.44 2.35 -6.70
N LYS A 61 12.70 3.14 -5.94
CA LYS A 61 12.88 4.59 -5.82
C LYS A 61 13.47 4.97 -4.46
N ALA A 62 14.42 5.93 -4.47
CA ALA A 62 15.17 6.34 -3.28
C ALA A 62 14.29 6.85 -2.12
N ARG A 63 13.09 7.34 -2.39
CA ARG A 63 12.14 7.83 -1.40
C ARG A 63 10.78 7.19 -1.59
N ALA A 64 10.61 5.99 -1.94
CA ALA A 64 9.32 5.29 -2.06
C ALA A 64 8.14 6.21 -2.50
N ILE A 65 8.39 7.18 -3.41
CA ILE A 65 7.41 8.12 -3.95
C ILE A 65 7.19 7.81 -5.42
N TYR A 66 5.94 7.63 -5.80
CA TYR A 66 5.52 7.23 -7.14
C TYR A 66 4.49 8.20 -7.69
N ASP A 67 4.48 8.39 -9.00
CA ASP A 67 3.38 9.06 -9.68
C ASP A 67 2.22 8.08 -9.89
N ALA A 68 1.00 8.60 -9.97
CA ALA A 68 -0.17 7.79 -10.28
C ALA A 68 0.03 7.06 -11.63
N GLY A 69 -0.11 5.72 -11.59
CA GLY A 69 0.11 4.85 -12.73
C GLY A 69 1.54 4.34 -12.93
N ASP A 70 2.49 4.72 -12.06
CA ASP A 70 3.86 4.18 -12.11
C ASP A 70 3.91 2.66 -11.85
N GLU A 71 4.99 2.04 -12.30
CA GLU A 71 5.37 0.70 -11.88
C GLU A 71 6.24 0.78 -10.61
N MET A 72 5.79 0.12 -9.55
CA MET A 72 6.57 -0.08 -8.33
C MET A 72 7.28 -1.44 -8.42
N LYS A 73 8.60 -1.44 -8.21
CA LYS A 73 9.38 -2.68 -8.05
C LYS A 73 9.78 -2.81 -6.59
N LEU A 74 9.56 -3.99 -6.05
CA LEU A 74 9.92 -4.35 -4.69
C LEU A 74 10.88 -5.53 -4.72
N GLU A 75 11.91 -5.45 -3.89
CA GLU A 75 12.79 -6.56 -3.55
C GLU A 75 12.54 -6.89 -2.07
N ILE A 76 12.17 -8.13 -1.78
CA ILE A 76 11.94 -8.63 -0.43
C ILE A 76 13.01 -9.67 -0.15
N ARG A 77 13.91 -9.37 0.78
CA ARG A 77 14.91 -10.33 1.22
C ARG A 77 14.32 -11.26 2.26
N VAL A 78 14.63 -12.54 2.14
CA VAL A 78 14.12 -13.59 3.03
C VAL A 78 15.25 -14.48 3.53
N ASN A 79 15.09 -14.98 4.74
CA ASN A 79 15.86 -16.10 5.27
C ASN A 79 15.03 -17.37 5.13
N VAL A 80 15.54 -18.38 4.44
CA VAL A 80 14.92 -19.69 4.27
C VAL A 80 15.57 -20.66 5.27
N PHE A 81 14.78 -21.21 6.18
CA PHE A 81 15.25 -22.15 7.21
C PHE A 81 14.98 -23.60 6.86
N GLN A 82 13.94 -23.83 6.04
CA GLN A 82 13.55 -25.15 5.60
C GLN A 82 13.17 -25.11 4.12
N PRO A 83 13.46 -26.16 3.34
CA PRO A 83 13.04 -26.24 1.95
C PRO A 83 11.53 -26.04 1.81
N CYS A 84 11.13 -25.11 0.97
CA CYS A 84 9.72 -24.84 0.68
C CYS A 84 9.53 -24.62 -0.82
N ARG A 85 8.34 -24.98 -1.32
CA ARG A 85 7.96 -24.81 -2.73
C ARG A 85 6.58 -24.19 -2.81
N ASN A 86 6.31 -23.52 -3.93
CA ASN A 86 5.00 -22.91 -4.19
C ASN A 86 4.53 -21.95 -3.08
N VAL A 87 5.46 -21.20 -2.53
CA VAL A 87 5.13 -20.18 -1.54
C VAL A 87 4.37 -19.06 -2.24
N MET A 88 3.23 -18.69 -1.68
CA MET A 88 2.45 -17.56 -2.15
C MET A 88 2.95 -16.29 -1.48
N LEU A 89 3.16 -15.24 -2.26
CA LEU A 89 3.35 -13.87 -1.77
C LEU A 89 2.06 -13.09 -2.00
N ARG A 90 1.55 -12.47 -0.95
CA ARG A 90 0.48 -11.49 -0.99
C ARG A 90 0.98 -10.15 -0.50
N LEU A 91 0.66 -9.09 -1.24
CA LEU A 91 0.85 -7.72 -0.82
C LEU A 91 -0.53 -7.07 -0.65
N VAL A 92 -0.89 -6.75 0.58
CA VAL A 92 -2.10 -5.94 0.85
C VAL A 92 -1.65 -4.49 1.01
N LEU A 93 -2.31 -3.61 0.28
CA LEU A 93 -2.15 -2.17 0.42
C LEU A 93 -3.25 -1.66 1.34
N ASN A 94 -2.85 -0.99 2.40
CA ASN A 94 -3.75 -0.34 3.32
C ASN A 94 -3.56 1.19 3.24
N ALA A 95 -4.62 1.92 3.46
CA ALA A 95 -4.52 3.33 3.80
C ALA A 95 -3.84 3.51 5.16
N VAL A 96 -3.46 4.74 5.51
CA VAL A 96 -2.77 5.03 6.78
C VAL A 96 -3.61 4.68 8.01
N ASP A 97 -4.93 4.72 7.90
CA ASP A 97 -5.90 4.30 8.91
C ASP A 97 -6.15 2.78 8.99
N ASN A 98 -5.34 1.99 8.27
CA ASN A 98 -5.44 0.54 8.11
C ASN A 98 -6.65 0.03 7.31
N THR A 99 -7.40 0.89 6.64
CA THR A 99 -8.44 0.47 5.69
C THR A 99 -7.80 -0.28 4.52
N PRO A 100 -8.18 -1.54 4.22
CA PRO A 100 -7.68 -2.25 3.05
C PRO A 100 -8.13 -1.56 1.76
N VAL A 101 -7.17 -1.34 0.85
CA VAL A 101 -7.41 -0.61 -0.42
C VAL A 101 -7.30 -1.54 -1.61
N ALA A 102 -6.25 -2.35 -1.64
CA ALA A 102 -5.96 -3.24 -2.77
C ALA A 102 -5.14 -4.44 -2.32
N MET A 103 -5.13 -5.48 -3.14
CA MET A 103 -4.35 -6.70 -2.91
C MET A 103 -3.79 -7.21 -4.23
N ALA A 104 -2.53 -7.65 -4.20
CA ALA A 104 -1.90 -8.39 -5.28
C ALA A 104 -1.28 -9.68 -4.72
N THR A 105 -1.28 -10.75 -5.52
CA THR A 105 -0.71 -12.04 -5.11
C THR A 105 0.02 -12.70 -6.27
N THR A 106 1.03 -13.51 -5.95
CA THR A 106 1.77 -14.32 -6.92
C THR A 106 2.34 -15.57 -6.25
N ILE A 107 2.67 -16.57 -7.07
CA ILE A 107 3.45 -17.73 -6.62
C ILE A 107 4.92 -17.38 -6.75
N VAL A 108 5.69 -17.65 -5.69
CA VAL A 108 7.14 -17.49 -5.70
C VAL A 108 7.75 -18.86 -5.95
N PRO A 109 8.43 -19.06 -7.09
CA PRO A 109 9.10 -20.32 -7.40
C PRO A 109 10.41 -20.38 -6.61
N PHE A 110 10.35 -20.73 -5.32
CA PHE A 110 11.56 -20.91 -4.54
C PHE A 110 12.33 -22.16 -4.96
N SER A 111 13.61 -21.99 -5.25
CA SER A 111 14.63 -23.02 -5.07
C SER A 111 15.32 -22.78 -3.71
N ALA A 112 15.87 -23.82 -3.09
CA ALA A 112 16.38 -23.80 -1.71
C ALA A 112 17.47 -22.74 -1.40
N ASP A 113 17.99 -22.05 -2.42
CA ASP A 113 19.15 -21.15 -2.33
C ASP A 113 18.83 -19.68 -2.60
N GLU A 114 17.56 -19.31 -2.88
CA GLU A 114 17.21 -17.94 -3.25
C GLU A 114 16.71 -17.12 -2.06
N GLY A 115 17.50 -16.11 -1.67
CA GLY A 115 17.19 -15.20 -0.57
C GLY A 115 16.44 -13.92 -0.95
N ASN A 116 16.10 -13.68 -2.24
CA ASN A 116 15.46 -12.45 -2.71
C ASN A 116 14.24 -12.73 -3.59
N ILE A 117 13.12 -12.07 -3.28
CA ILE A 117 11.91 -12.07 -4.08
C ILE A 117 11.77 -10.70 -4.75
N CYS A 118 11.87 -10.64 -6.08
CA CYS A 118 11.68 -9.41 -6.84
C CYS A 118 10.32 -9.41 -7.51
N VAL A 119 9.48 -8.44 -7.20
CA VAL A 119 8.14 -8.30 -7.80
C VAL A 119 7.93 -6.92 -8.38
N ARG A 120 7.03 -6.84 -9.36
CA ARG A 120 6.56 -5.59 -9.96
C ARG A 120 5.06 -5.47 -9.76
N MET A 121 4.61 -4.27 -9.41
CA MET A 121 3.20 -3.95 -9.25
C MET A 121 2.89 -2.63 -9.96
N GLN A 122 1.87 -2.64 -10.81
CA GLN A 122 1.35 -1.44 -11.43
C GLN A 122 0.45 -0.70 -10.45
N LEU A 123 0.70 0.59 -10.26
CA LEU A 123 -0.11 1.45 -9.38
C LEU A 123 -1.28 2.09 -10.14
N LEU A 124 -1.85 1.35 -11.11
CA LEU A 124 -2.96 1.82 -11.94
C LEU A 124 -4.21 2.06 -11.09
N GLY A 125 -4.77 3.25 -11.21
CA GLY A 125 -5.99 3.62 -10.52
C GLY A 125 -5.81 3.89 -9.02
N LEU A 126 -4.63 3.73 -8.46
CA LEU A 126 -4.40 4.10 -7.06
C LEU A 126 -4.37 5.62 -6.92
N ALA A 127 -5.26 6.15 -6.08
CA ALA A 127 -5.40 7.58 -5.87
C ALA A 127 -4.18 8.18 -5.15
N PRO A 128 -3.92 9.49 -5.29
CA PRO A 128 -2.87 10.15 -4.53
C PRO A 128 -3.05 10.00 -3.01
N GLY A 129 -1.97 9.64 -2.31
CA GLY A 129 -1.99 9.42 -0.87
C GLY A 129 -0.83 8.59 -0.36
N LYS A 130 -0.75 8.43 0.96
CA LYS A 130 0.18 7.51 1.63
C LYS A 130 -0.48 6.15 1.82
N TYR A 131 0.27 5.09 1.58
CA TYR A 131 -0.19 3.71 1.68
C TYR A 131 0.81 2.85 2.43
N LYS A 132 0.30 1.92 3.22
CA LYS A 132 1.08 0.92 3.93
C LYS A 132 1.09 -0.38 3.16
N ILE A 133 2.22 -1.09 3.18
CA ILE A 133 2.35 -2.43 2.63
C ILE A 133 2.31 -3.45 3.76
N LYS A 134 1.44 -4.45 3.62
CA LYS A 134 1.35 -5.63 4.46
C LYS A 134 1.69 -6.86 3.61
N PRO A 135 2.96 -7.29 3.58
CA PRO A 135 3.35 -8.52 2.90
C PRO A 135 2.98 -9.74 3.73
N ALA A 136 2.61 -10.81 3.05
CA ALA A 136 2.37 -12.13 3.64
C ALA A 136 2.95 -13.23 2.76
N LEU A 137 3.70 -14.14 3.37
CA LEU A 137 4.13 -15.40 2.79
C LEU A 137 3.28 -16.52 3.37
N TYR A 138 2.72 -17.39 2.53
CA TYR A 138 1.85 -18.47 2.95
C TYR A 138 1.89 -19.65 1.96
N LEU A 139 1.50 -20.80 2.44
CA LEU A 139 1.23 -21.99 1.62
C LEU A 139 -0.28 -22.22 1.53
N ILE A 140 -0.71 -22.85 0.44
CA ILE A 140 -2.07 -23.38 0.33
C ILE A 140 -1.95 -24.89 0.49
N ASN A 141 -2.63 -25.44 1.49
CA ASN A 141 -2.66 -26.88 1.71
C ASN A 141 -3.61 -27.60 0.74
N ASP A 142 -3.63 -28.91 0.76
CA ASP A 142 -4.45 -29.75 -0.12
C ASP A 142 -5.97 -29.52 0.02
N TYR A 143 -6.39 -28.88 1.11
CA TYR A 143 -7.79 -28.52 1.38
C TYR A 143 -8.12 -27.07 0.97
N GLY A 144 -7.16 -26.35 0.37
CA GLY A 144 -7.33 -24.93 -0.01
C GLY A 144 -7.20 -23.95 1.14
N ALA A 145 -6.80 -24.38 2.34
CA ALA A 145 -6.60 -23.50 3.47
C ALA A 145 -5.21 -22.86 3.44
N GLU A 146 -5.14 -21.57 3.85
CA GLU A 146 -3.89 -20.84 3.95
C GLU A 146 -3.15 -21.19 5.24
N GLN A 147 -1.89 -21.58 5.11
CA GLN A 147 -0.94 -21.68 6.19
C GLN A 147 0.03 -20.53 6.11
N HIS A 148 -0.09 -19.54 6.99
CA HIS A 148 0.82 -18.42 7.03
C HIS A 148 2.22 -18.87 7.47
N LEU A 149 3.23 -18.35 6.79
CA LEU A 149 4.65 -18.59 7.09
C LEU A 149 5.28 -17.36 7.71
N ASP A 150 4.93 -16.17 7.21
CA ASP A 150 5.37 -14.89 7.76
C ASP A 150 4.46 -13.77 7.26
N VAL A 151 3.94 -12.96 8.17
CA VAL A 151 3.09 -11.79 7.86
C VAL A 151 3.57 -10.61 8.67
N ILE A 152 3.83 -9.48 7.99
CA ILE A 152 4.27 -8.25 8.65
C ILE A 152 3.20 -7.18 8.45
N VAL A 153 2.59 -6.76 9.56
CA VAL A 153 1.66 -5.63 9.56
C VAL A 153 2.48 -4.34 9.52
N ASP A 154 2.12 -3.40 8.67
CA ASP A 154 2.84 -2.12 8.52
C ASP A 154 4.34 -2.27 8.19
N ALA A 155 4.67 -3.15 7.23
CA ALA A 155 6.06 -3.42 6.86
C ALA A 155 6.76 -2.15 6.34
N ALA A 156 6.12 -1.43 5.42
CA ALA A 156 6.67 -0.22 4.80
C ALA A 156 5.56 0.74 4.39
N VAL A 157 5.94 1.99 4.15
CA VAL A 157 5.04 3.03 3.64
C VAL A 157 5.58 3.56 2.32
N PHE A 158 4.70 3.82 1.36
CA PHE A 158 5.00 4.52 0.13
C PHE A 158 3.96 5.61 -0.13
N MET A 159 4.26 6.54 -1.02
CA MET A 159 3.37 7.61 -1.41
C MET A 159 3.10 7.59 -2.91
N VAL A 160 1.85 7.74 -3.27
CA VAL A 160 1.42 8.05 -4.64
C VAL A 160 1.12 9.54 -4.70
N GLN A 161 1.75 10.25 -5.62
CA GLN A 161 1.50 11.68 -5.85
C GLN A 161 0.73 11.89 -7.14
N GLN A 162 -0.04 12.97 -7.18
CA GLN A 162 -0.78 13.34 -8.38
C GLN A 162 0.20 13.83 -9.45
N LYS A 163 0.03 13.38 -10.69
CA LYS A 163 0.77 13.95 -11.83
C LYS A 163 0.46 15.44 -11.95
N LYS A 164 1.50 16.24 -12.15
CA LYS A 164 1.40 17.71 -12.23
C LYS A 164 0.77 18.22 -13.54
N GLU A 165 0.22 17.34 -14.37
CA GLU A 165 -0.37 17.71 -15.66
C GLU A 165 -1.84 18.10 -15.51
N GLY A 166 -2.15 19.35 -15.87
CA GLY A 166 -3.51 19.90 -15.98
C GLY A 166 -4.09 20.53 -14.71
N THR A 167 -5.22 21.18 -14.86
CA THR A 167 -6.03 21.84 -13.81
C THR A 167 -6.86 20.83 -13.00
N ARG A 168 -6.26 19.72 -12.57
CA ARG A 168 -6.99 18.73 -11.77
C ARG A 168 -7.12 19.21 -10.33
N LEU A 169 -8.32 19.09 -9.79
CA LEU A 169 -8.58 19.31 -8.37
C LEU A 169 -7.70 18.39 -7.52
N ALA A 170 -7.24 18.88 -6.37
CA ALA A 170 -6.53 18.06 -5.41
C ALA A 170 -7.44 16.90 -4.99
N TRP A 171 -6.91 15.66 -5.04
CA TRP A 171 -7.68 14.47 -4.69
C TRP A 171 -8.10 14.53 -3.23
N ASN A 172 -9.38 14.34 -2.98
CA ASN A 172 -9.92 14.25 -1.62
C ASN A 172 -10.44 12.83 -1.38
N LYS A 173 -9.61 12.02 -0.70
CA LYS A 173 -9.89 10.60 -0.43
C LYS A 173 -11.19 10.38 0.37
N ARG A 174 -11.60 11.32 1.19
CA ARG A 174 -12.83 11.23 1.99
C ARG A 174 -14.09 11.21 1.12
N TYR A 175 -14.10 11.98 0.02
CA TYR A 175 -15.23 12.07 -0.88
C TYR A 175 -15.13 11.12 -2.08
N TRP A 176 -13.90 10.84 -2.56
CA TRP A 176 -13.67 10.12 -3.81
C TRP A 176 -12.99 8.76 -3.60
N GLY A 177 -12.67 8.39 -2.35
CA GLY A 177 -12.07 7.10 -2.01
C GLY A 177 -10.61 6.96 -2.44
N TYR A 178 -10.18 5.72 -2.63
CA TYR A 178 -8.79 5.35 -2.86
C TYR A 178 -8.48 4.94 -4.30
N LEU A 179 -9.49 4.89 -5.16
CA LEU A 179 -9.32 4.51 -6.56
C LEU A 179 -9.78 5.65 -7.47
N GLN A 180 -8.90 6.06 -8.36
CA GLN A 180 -9.17 7.02 -9.41
C GLN A 180 -9.33 6.25 -10.73
N LEU A 181 -10.55 6.19 -11.25
CA LEU A 181 -10.83 5.60 -12.55
C LEU A 181 -10.28 6.49 -13.68
N PRO A 182 -10.07 5.94 -14.89
CA PRO A 182 -9.79 6.74 -16.08
C PRO A 182 -10.87 7.79 -16.31
N ASP A 183 -10.50 8.85 -17.03
CA ASP A 183 -11.43 9.91 -17.40
C ASP A 183 -12.62 9.34 -18.23
N LEU A 184 -13.81 9.87 -17.95
CA LEU A 184 -14.99 9.47 -18.72
C LEU A 184 -14.87 9.97 -20.17
N VAL A 185 -15.27 9.11 -21.12
CA VAL A 185 -15.32 9.47 -22.52
C VAL A 185 -16.76 9.85 -22.85
N ILE A 186 -16.96 11.06 -23.39
CA ILE A 186 -18.27 11.50 -23.88
C ILE A 186 -18.46 10.95 -25.29
N GLU A 187 -19.39 10.03 -25.43
CA GLU A 187 -19.74 9.47 -26.76
C GLU A 187 -20.70 10.38 -27.54
N ASN A 188 -21.69 10.98 -26.88
CA ASN A 188 -22.66 11.85 -27.47
C ASN A 188 -23.26 12.84 -26.48
N VAL A 189 -23.68 14.01 -26.99
CA VAL A 189 -24.46 15.01 -26.25
C VAL A 189 -25.71 15.34 -27.05
N GLU A 190 -26.84 14.81 -26.67
CA GLU A 190 -28.12 15.09 -27.31
C GLU A 190 -28.71 16.40 -26.78
N LYS A 191 -29.07 17.31 -27.69
CA LYS A 191 -29.83 18.52 -27.35
C LYS A 191 -31.31 18.20 -27.31
N HIS A 192 -31.93 18.19 -26.16
CA HIS A 192 -33.38 18.21 -26.08
C HIS A 192 -33.88 19.58 -26.54
N HIS A 193 -34.48 19.68 -27.72
CA HIS A 193 -35.30 20.83 -28.08
C HIS A 193 -36.52 20.82 -27.14
N GLN A 194 -36.62 21.79 -26.25
CA GLN A 194 -37.90 22.10 -25.61
C GLN A 194 -38.80 22.64 -26.73
N GLU A 195 -39.79 21.86 -27.18
CA GLU A 195 -40.94 22.37 -27.90
C GLU A 195 -41.70 23.33 -26.95
N ASN A 196 -41.56 24.62 -27.19
CA ASN A 196 -42.40 25.60 -26.53
C ASN A 196 -43.83 25.37 -26.97
N VAL A 197 -44.70 24.87 -26.06
CA VAL A 197 -46.16 24.87 -26.20
C VAL A 197 -46.68 26.21 -25.67
#